data_dc1ec174e5483041708cb9fbf7c06b90
#
_entry.id   dc1ec174e5483041708cb9fbf7c06b90
#
_cell.length_a   1.000
_cell.length_b   1.000
_cell.length_c   1.000
_cell.angle_alpha   90.00
_cell.angle_beta   90.00
_cell.angle_gamma   90.00
#
_symmetry.space_group_name_H-M   'P 1'
#
loop_
_entity.id
_entity.type
_entity.pdbx_description
1 polymer ?
#
loop_
_entity_poly.entity_id
_entity_poly.type
_entity_poly.pdbx_seq_one_letter_code
_entity_poly.pdbx_strand_id
1 'polypeptide(L)'
;DGIAPYGRGGILFFKKNGDSISNIGPLGKGSPLNKYYAYGIRNSFGLDFDPITGKLWDTENGPGFGDELNLVEPGFNSGWAKISGIWENTKYTGGPVLIHPEKSLYDFNGKGKYSNPEFSWKLPIGPTAIKFFKSDKYGKEYENDVFVGTNNNRGNLYHFKLNKDRSNFVLKPPLNDNIANNFNETNEIIFGQGFGLVSDIDVG
;
A
#
# COMPACT_ATOMS: atom_id res chain seq x y z
N ASP A 1 6.30 11.87 -6.78
CA ASP A 1 5.96 13.29 -6.94
C ASP A 1 5.13 13.58 -8.19
N GLY A 2 4.66 12.58 -8.87
CA GLY A 2 3.77 12.71 -10.02
C GLY A 2 4.41 13.24 -11.30
N ILE A 3 5.72 13.35 -11.40
CA ILE A 3 6.39 13.57 -12.68
C ILE A 3 6.25 12.30 -13.51
N ALA A 4 6.05 12.48 -14.83
CA ALA A 4 5.75 11.42 -15.76
C ALA A 4 6.49 10.10 -15.48
N PRO A 5 5.81 8.97 -15.36
CA PRO A 5 6.43 7.70 -15.06
C PRO A 5 7.28 7.23 -16.26
N TYR A 6 8.58 7.15 -16.07
CA TYR A 6 9.52 6.60 -17.03
C TYR A 6 9.87 5.15 -16.68
N GLY A 7 8.89 4.31 -16.31
CA GLY A 7 9.08 2.93 -15.91
C GLY A 7 9.54 2.75 -14.46
N ARG A 8 9.40 3.78 -13.61
CA ARG A 8 9.77 3.74 -12.19
C ARG A 8 8.64 4.28 -11.32
N GLY A 9 8.61 3.85 -10.05
CA GLY A 9 7.69 4.38 -9.04
C GLY A 9 6.23 4.11 -9.35
N GLY A 10 5.91 2.89 -9.77
CA GLY A 10 4.53 2.51 -10.05
C GLY A 10 4.31 1.02 -10.16
N ILE A 11 3.06 0.62 -10.11
CA ILE A 11 2.59 -0.73 -10.39
C ILE A 11 2.21 -0.81 -11.85
N LEU A 12 2.78 -1.78 -12.54
CA LEU A 12 2.55 -2.00 -13.96
C LEU A 12 1.63 -3.21 -14.17
N PHE A 13 0.87 -3.20 -15.27
CA PHE A 13 0.03 -4.32 -15.65
C PHE A 13 0.18 -4.69 -17.13
N PHE A 14 0.25 -5.99 -17.37
CA PHE A 14 0.52 -6.56 -18.68
C PHE A 14 -0.32 -7.81 -18.94
N LYS A 15 -0.46 -8.16 -20.19
CA LYS A 15 -0.86 -9.51 -20.59
C LYS A 15 0.23 -10.51 -20.22
N LYS A 16 -0.13 -11.80 -20.13
CA LYS A 16 0.83 -12.88 -19.83
C LYS A 16 2.01 -12.98 -20.80
N ASN A 17 1.84 -12.49 -22.01
CA ASN A 17 2.91 -12.45 -23.04
C ASN A 17 3.77 -11.18 -23.00
N GLY A 18 3.58 -10.31 -22.00
CA GLY A 18 4.33 -9.06 -21.83
C GLY A 18 3.77 -7.85 -22.58
N ASP A 19 2.76 -8.02 -23.40
CA ASP A 19 2.13 -6.92 -24.12
C ASP A 19 1.29 -6.03 -23.18
N SER A 20 1.05 -4.80 -23.60
CA SER A 20 0.07 -3.93 -22.94
C SER A 20 -1.32 -4.56 -23.03
N ILE A 21 -2.11 -4.45 -21.94
CA ILE A 21 -3.48 -4.95 -21.89
C ILE A 21 -4.34 -4.24 -22.95
N SER A 22 -4.14 -2.93 -23.09
CA SER A 22 -4.81 -2.11 -24.09
C SER A 22 -3.92 -0.94 -24.52
N ASN A 23 -4.34 -0.22 -25.57
CA ASN A 23 -3.67 1.01 -25.97
C ASN A 23 -3.99 2.20 -25.06
N ILE A 24 -5.00 2.07 -24.20
CA ILE A 24 -5.42 3.06 -23.22
C ILE A 24 -5.39 2.38 -21.84
N GLY A 25 -4.59 2.91 -20.94
CA GLY A 25 -4.53 2.50 -19.54
C GLY A 25 -5.13 3.53 -18.60
N PRO A 26 -5.13 3.25 -17.29
CA PRO A 26 -5.65 4.17 -16.27
C PRO A 26 -5.08 5.58 -16.37
N LEU A 27 -3.78 5.72 -16.66
CA LEU A 27 -3.10 7.02 -16.70
C LEU A 27 -3.08 7.66 -18.09
N GLY A 28 -3.38 6.91 -19.16
CA GLY A 28 -3.41 7.50 -20.49
C GLY A 28 -3.22 6.54 -21.63
N LYS A 29 -3.10 7.15 -22.84
CA LYS A 29 -2.94 6.44 -24.10
C LYS A 29 -1.46 6.31 -24.44
N GLY A 30 -1.10 5.15 -25.01
CA GLY A 30 0.24 4.88 -25.50
C GLY A 30 1.28 4.61 -24.40
N SER A 31 2.43 4.05 -24.84
CA SER A 31 3.54 3.73 -23.92
C SER A 31 4.25 5.00 -23.42
N PRO A 32 4.63 5.10 -22.12
CA PRO A 32 4.47 4.06 -21.10
C PRO A 32 3.13 4.14 -20.34
N LEU A 33 2.31 5.18 -20.54
CA LEU A 33 1.14 5.48 -19.69
C LEU A 33 0.08 4.37 -19.69
N ASN A 34 -0.06 3.69 -20.82
CA ASN A 34 -1.01 2.58 -20.96
C ASN A 34 -0.63 1.31 -20.20
N LYS A 35 0.58 1.28 -19.62
CA LYS A 35 1.09 0.14 -18.83
C LYS A 35 1.02 0.38 -17.31
N TYR A 36 0.76 1.61 -16.89
CA TYR A 36 0.68 1.95 -15.48
C TYR A 36 -0.72 1.72 -14.92
N TYR A 37 -0.79 0.91 -13.87
CA TYR A 37 -1.98 0.75 -13.05
C TYR A 37 -2.03 1.81 -11.96
N ALA A 38 -0.89 2.04 -11.30
CA ALA A 38 -0.70 3.02 -10.24
C ALA A 38 0.68 3.69 -10.35
N TYR A 39 0.87 4.82 -9.69
CA TYR A 39 2.12 5.59 -9.71
C TYR A 39 2.35 6.36 -8.40
N GLY A 40 3.44 7.13 -8.33
CA GLY A 40 3.80 7.85 -7.11
C GLY A 40 4.21 6.92 -5.98
N ILE A 41 4.71 5.74 -6.30
CA ILE A 41 5.08 4.68 -5.38
C ILE A 41 6.58 4.71 -5.15
N ARG A 42 6.98 4.61 -3.88
CA ARG A 42 8.39 4.55 -3.51
C ARG A 42 8.95 3.13 -3.58
N ASN A 43 8.37 2.24 -2.81
CA ASN A 43 8.86 0.87 -2.66
C ASN A 43 7.74 -0.06 -2.22
N SER A 44 6.84 -0.36 -3.15
CA SER A 44 5.86 -1.43 -2.98
C SER A 44 6.59 -2.77 -2.98
N PHE A 45 6.39 -3.58 -1.95
CA PHE A 45 7.05 -4.86 -1.78
C PHE A 45 6.10 -6.04 -1.98
N GLY A 46 4.99 -6.04 -1.27
CA GLY A 46 3.96 -7.07 -1.36
C GLY A 46 2.74 -6.60 -2.12
N LEU A 47 2.18 -7.49 -2.94
CA LEU A 47 0.94 -7.28 -3.70
C LEU A 47 0.05 -8.50 -3.55
N ASP A 48 -1.22 -8.30 -3.22
CA ASP A 48 -2.22 -9.38 -3.29
C ASP A 48 -3.59 -8.83 -3.68
N PHE A 49 -4.43 -9.71 -4.21
CA PHE A 49 -5.80 -9.38 -4.57
C PHE A 49 -6.78 -9.88 -3.52
N ASP A 50 -7.66 -8.99 -3.06
CA ASP A 50 -8.78 -9.37 -2.22
C ASP A 50 -9.63 -10.44 -2.93
N PRO A 51 -9.78 -11.64 -2.36
CA PRO A 51 -10.47 -12.75 -3.02
C PRO A 51 -11.97 -12.53 -3.21
N ILE A 52 -12.56 -11.57 -2.51
CA ILE A 52 -13.99 -11.29 -2.55
C ILE A 52 -14.31 -10.20 -3.59
N THR A 53 -13.50 -9.13 -3.61
CA THR A 53 -13.77 -7.97 -4.48
C THR A 53 -12.89 -7.92 -5.71
N GLY A 54 -11.76 -8.66 -5.72
CA GLY A 54 -10.74 -8.58 -6.76
C GLY A 54 -9.93 -7.29 -6.73
N LYS A 55 -10.06 -6.47 -5.69
CA LYS A 55 -9.28 -5.23 -5.53
C LYS A 55 -7.83 -5.56 -5.17
N LEU A 56 -6.92 -4.79 -5.73
CA LEU A 56 -5.49 -4.90 -5.46
C LEU A 56 -5.14 -4.14 -4.19
N TRP A 57 -4.30 -4.77 -3.37
CA TRP A 57 -3.69 -4.14 -2.19
C TRP A 57 -2.18 -4.26 -2.26
N ASP A 58 -1.48 -3.29 -1.66
CA ASP A 58 -0.03 -3.33 -1.55
C ASP A 58 0.49 -2.95 -0.16
N THR A 59 1.74 -3.32 0.07
CA THR A 59 2.56 -2.80 1.16
C THR A 59 3.60 -1.87 0.59
N GLU A 60 3.75 -0.66 1.13
CA GLU A 60 4.75 0.30 0.68
C GLU A 60 5.67 0.73 1.81
N ASN A 61 6.99 0.73 1.55
CA ASN A 61 8.01 1.14 2.52
C ASN A 61 8.38 2.60 2.36
N GLY A 62 8.22 3.37 3.42
CA GLY A 62 8.60 4.75 3.52
C GLY A 62 10.13 4.99 3.64
N PRO A 63 10.59 6.24 3.60
CA PRO A 63 12.02 6.60 3.62
C PRO A 63 12.66 6.60 5.02
N GLY A 64 11.98 6.12 6.02
CA GLY A 64 12.34 6.15 7.45
C GLY A 64 11.17 6.55 8.33
N PHE A 65 10.02 6.75 7.73
CA PHE A 65 8.70 6.94 8.33
C PHE A 65 7.64 6.68 7.28
N GLY A 66 6.41 6.45 7.69
CA GLY A 66 5.27 6.41 6.78
C GLY A 66 5.24 5.16 5.91
N ASP A 67 5.45 3.98 6.52
CA ASP A 67 5.13 2.71 5.88
C ASP A 67 3.61 2.57 5.72
N GLU A 68 3.15 1.90 4.67
CA GLU A 68 1.76 1.95 4.23
C GLU A 68 1.16 0.58 3.90
N LEU A 69 -0.15 0.47 4.10
CA LEU A 69 -1.02 -0.48 3.41
C LEU A 69 -2.01 0.30 2.56
N ASN A 70 -2.03 0.02 1.28
CA ASN A 70 -2.83 0.76 0.31
C ASN A 70 -3.82 -0.14 -0.41
N LEU A 71 -5.05 0.36 -0.56
CA LEU A 71 -6.00 -0.12 -1.55
C LEU A 71 -5.67 0.53 -2.89
N VAL A 72 -5.18 -0.25 -3.82
CA VAL A 72 -4.67 0.25 -5.10
C VAL A 72 -5.76 0.19 -6.16
N GLU A 73 -6.40 1.32 -6.41
CA GLU A 73 -7.37 1.48 -7.51
C GLU A 73 -6.68 1.88 -8.83
N PRO A 74 -7.32 1.69 -9.99
CA PRO A 74 -6.75 2.15 -11.25
C PRO A 74 -6.50 3.65 -11.27
N GLY A 75 -5.26 4.07 -11.50
CA GLY A 75 -4.85 5.46 -11.44
C GLY A 75 -4.41 5.95 -10.06
N PHE A 76 -4.32 5.05 -9.07
CA PHE A 76 -3.85 5.39 -7.72
C PHE A 76 -2.49 6.09 -7.75
N ASN A 77 -2.38 7.12 -6.92
CA ASN A 77 -1.16 7.87 -6.66
C ASN A 77 -0.84 7.81 -5.17
N SER A 78 0.22 7.13 -4.77
CA SER A 78 0.66 7.06 -3.38
C SER A 78 1.27 8.37 -2.86
N GLY A 79 1.64 9.29 -3.75
CA GLY A 79 2.13 10.63 -3.38
C GLY A 79 3.65 10.79 -3.28
N TRP A 80 4.41 9.72 -3.39
CA TRP A 80 5.88 9.78 -3.36
C TRP A 80 6.41 10.69 -4.51
N ALA A 81 7.41 11.58 -4.28
CA ALA A 81 8.22 11.75 -3.05
C ALA A 81 7.73 12.85 -2.10
N LYS A 82 6.57 13.47 -2.36
CA LYS A 82 6.06 14.57 -1.53
C LYS A 82 5.37 14.08 -0.27
N ILE A 83 4.75 12.91 -0.34
CA ILE A 83 4.02 12.29 0.77
C ILE A 83 4.61 10.90 1.02
N SER A 84 4.62 10.47 2.27
CA SER A 84 4.88 9.11 2.71
C SER A 84 4.00 8.83 3.93
N GLY A 85 3.19 7.79 3.88
CA GLY A 85 2.07 7.65 4.78
C GLY A 85 1.10 8.80 4.59
N ILE A 86 0.76 9.45 5.68
CA ILE A 86 -0.07 10.67 5.69
C ILE A 86 0.76 11.95 5.93
N TRP A 87 2.10 11.84 5.93
CA TRP A 87 3.00 12.94 6.28
C TRP A 87 3.69 13.53 5.06
N GLU A 88 3.85 14.84 5.07
CA GLU A 88 4.66 15.52 4.08
C GLU A 88 6.14 15.15 4.22
N ASN A 89 6.77 14.88 3.10
CA ASN A 89 8.18 14.52 3.04
C ASN A 89 9.05 15.74 2.71
N THR A 90 9.15 16.68 3.63
CA THR A 90 9.92 17.92 3.48
C THR A 90 11.40 17.69 3.16
N LYS A 91 11.97 16.55 3.61
CA LYS A 91 13.33 16.17 3.31
C LYS A 91 13.62 16.02 1.81
N TYR A 92 12.62 15.61 1.05
CA TYR A 92 12.76 15.38 -0.39
C TYR A 92 12.19 16.52 -1.24
N THR A 93 11.29 17.32 -0.70
CA THR A 93 10.69 18.42 -1.43
C THR A 93 11.52 19.70 -1.38
N GLY A 94 12.38 19.84 -0.37
CA GLY A 94 13.26 21.00 -0.21
C GLY A 94 12.55 22.34 -0.14
N GLY A 95 11.23 22.35 -0.01
CA GLY A 95 10.38 23.52 -0.08
C GLY A 95 9.55 23.77 1.18
N PRO A 96 8.74 24.83 1.18
CA PRO A 96 7.83 25.10 2.28
C PRO A 96 6.82 23.97 2.47
N VAL A 97 6.36 23.79 3.70
CA VAL A 97 5.29 22.84 4.04
C VAL A 97 4.06 23.12 3.18
N LEU A 98 3.59 22.11 2.46
CA LEU A 98 2.41 22.22 1.62
C LEU A 98 1.14 22.10 2.48
N ILE A 99 0.26 23.07 2.40
CA ILE A 99 -1.01 23.05 3.16
C ILE A 99 -1.97 22.00 2.58
N HIS A 100 -1.86 21.76 1.25
CA HIS A 100 -2.69 20.79 0.53
C HIS A 100 -1.81 20.03 -0.47
N PRO A 101 -1.04 19.02 -0.01
CA PRO A 101 -0.06 18.32 -0.85
C PRO A 101 -0.72 17.64 -2.07
N GLU A 102 -1.93 17.13 -1.92
CA GLU A 102 -2.68 16.46 -2.99
C GLU A 102 -2.94 17.40 -4.20
N LYS A 103 -3.08 18.70 -3.97
CA LYS A 103 -3.28 19.67 -5.05
C LYS A 103 -2.01 19.95 -5.85
N SER A 104 -0.85 19.63 -5.30
CA SER A 104 0.44 19.81 -5.93
C SER A 104 0.97 18.54 -6.60
N LEU A 105 0.27 17.42 -6.45
CA LEU A 105 0.62 16.15 -7.08
C LEU A 105 0.22 16.16 -8.56
N TYR A 106 1.04 15.51 -9.38
CA TYR A 106 0.72 15.37 -10.79
C TYR A 106 -0.39 14.34 -10.99
N ASP A 107 -1.44 14.68 -11.71
CA ASP A 107 -2.67 13.89 -11.80
C ASP A 107 -2.97 13.33 -13.20
N PHE A 108 -2.06 13.50 -14.17
CA PHE A 108 -2.27 13.06 -15.56
C PHE A 108 -3.59 13.58 -16.17
N ASN A 109 -3.89 14.88 -15.98
CA ASN A 109 -5.13 15.51 -16.39
C ASN A 109 -6.38 14.84 -15.79
N GLY A 110 -6.36 14.64 -14.48
CA GLY A 110 -7.46 14.07 -13.69
C GLY A 110 -7.62 12.54 -13.75
N LYS A 111 -6.65 11.84 -14.36
CA LYS A 111 -6.67 10.37 -14.42
C LYS A 111 -5.99 9.74 -13.22
N GLY A 112 -5.00 10.41 -12.66
CA GLY A 112 -4.36 10.00 -11.42
C GLY A 112 -5.13 10.52 -10.21
N LYS A 113 -5.24 9.70 -9.18
CA LYS A 113 -5.97 10.02 -7.95
C LYS A 113 -5.14 9.68 -6.73
N TYR A 114 -4.77 10.71 -5.98
CA TYR A 114 -4.19 10.50 -4.65
C TYR A 114 -5.28 10.03 -3.68
N SER A 115 -4.96 9.06 -2.86
CA SER A 115 -5.69 8.71 -1.64
C SER A 115 -4.71 8.45 -0.51
N ASN A 116 -5.14 8.72 0.72
CA ASN A 116 -4.39 8.30 1.89
C ASN A 116 -4.33 6.78 1.97
N PRO A 117 -3.27 6.21 2.57
CA PRO A 117 -3.23 4.78 2.86
C PRO A 117 -4.38 4.37 3.80
N GLU A 118 -4.85 3.15 3.67
CA GLU A 118 -5.82 2.54 4.56
C GLU A 118 -5.24 2.24 5.93
N PHE A 119 -3.91 2.14 6.03
CA PHE A 119 -3.18 2.11 7.30
C PHE A 119 -1.75 2.61 7.13
N SER A 120 -1.23 3.32 8.13
CA SER A 120 0.15 3.79 8.10
C SER A 120 0.87 3.65 9.44
N TRP A 121 2.13 3.25 9.37
CA TRP A 121 3.05 3.26 10.51
C TRP A 121 3.94 4.49 10.47
N LYS A 122 3.91 5.30 11.52
CA LYS A 122 4.82 6.44 11.65
C LYS A 122 6.27 6.02 11.79
N LEU A 123 6.52 5.00 12.62
CA LEU A 123 7.84 4.39 12.76
C LEU A 123 7.97 3.20 11.80
N PRO A 124 9.08 3.09 11.06
CA PRO A 124 9.23 2.08 10.03
C PRO A 124 9.22 0.67 10.61
N ILE A 125 8.42 -0.20 10.01
CA ILE A 125 8.34 -1.61 10.34
C ILE A 125 8.87 -2.49 9.21
N GLY A 126 9.07 -1.91 8.02
CA GLY A 126 9.45 -2.63 6.81
C GLY A 126 8.39 -3.64 6.38
N PRO A 127 7.16 -3.24 6.04
CA PRO A 127 6.16 -4.18 5.56
C PRO A 127 6.63 -4.81 4.26
N THR A 128 6.46 -6.13 4.18
CA THR A 128 6.94 -6.94 3.05
C THR A 128 5.77 -7.65 2.39
N ALA A 129 5.49 -8.87 2.83
CA ALA A 129 4.38 -9.64 2.28
C ALA A 129 3.03 -9.08 2.73
N ILE A 130 2.07 -9.14 1.83
CA ILE A 130 0.64 -9.03 2.13
C ILE A 130 -0.06 -10.26 1.57
N LYS A 131 -0.97 -10.84 2.34
CA LYS A 131 -1.71 -12.03 1.91
C LYS A 131 -3.13 -12.03 2.44
N PHE A 132 -4.09 -12.25 1.56
CA PHE A 132 -5.46 -12.57 1.93
C PHE A 132 -5.56 -14.05 2.28
N PHE A 133 -6.03 -14.35 3.49
CA PHE A 133 -6.10 -15.72 3.99
C PHE A 133 -7.36 -16.44 3.49
N LYS A 134 -7.25 -17.12 2.34
CA LYS A 134 -8.35 -17.88 1.71
C LYS A 134 -8.57 -19.28 2.34
N SER A 135 -8.60 -19.35 3.66
CA SER A 135 -8.74 -20.64 4.33
C SER A 135 -9.49 -20.47 5.65
N ASP A 136 -10.24 -21.46 6.05
CA ASP A 136 -10.90 -21.53 7.36
C ASP A 136 -10.14 -22.39 8.36
N LYS A 137 -8.93 -22.89 8.00
CA LYS A 137 -8.14 -23.80 8.83
C LYS A 137 -7.76 -23.25 10.20
N TYR A 138 -7.61 -21.93 10.33
CA TYR A 138 -7.33 -21.24 11.60
C TYR A 138 -8.59 -20.67 12.25
N GLY A 139 -9.77 -20.93 11.69
CA GLY A 139 -11.06 -20.41 12.11
C GLY A 139 -11.67 -19.46 11.09
N LYS A 140 -12.99 -19.43 11.04
CA LYS A 140 -13.74 -18.58 10.10
C LYS A 140 -13.55 -17.09 10.37
N GLU A 141 -13.12 -16.73 11.57
CA GLU A 141 -12.83 -15.35 11.97
C GLU A 141 -11.64 -14.74 11.23
N TYR A 142 -10.78 -15.57 10.62
CA TYR A 142 -9.61 -15.14 9.84
C TYR A 142 -9.82 -15.28 8.33
N GLU A 143 -10.90 -15.93 7.92
CA GLU A 143 -11.16 -16.21 6.52
C GLU A 143 -11.32 -14.93 5.71
N ASN A 144 -10.51 -14.79 4.65
CA ASN A 144 -10.43 -13.61 3.78
C ASN A 144 -9.96 -12.31 4.47
N ASP A 145 -9.40 -12.39 5.66
CA ASP A 145 -8.72 -11.27 6.31
C ASP A 145 -7.29 -11.11 5.76
N VAL A 146 -6.65 -9.99 6.10
CA VAL A 146 -5.32 -9.61 5.60
C VAL A 146 -4.24 -9.93 6.61
N PHE A 147 -3.18 -10.57 6.16
CA PHE A 147 -1.95 -10.79 6.92
C PHE A 147 -0.80 -10.03 6.27
N VAL A 148 0.02 -9.38 7.11
CA VAL A 148 1.16 -8.57 6.67
C VAL A 148 2.41 -8.98 7.42
N GLY A 149 3.42 -9.42 6.67
CA GLY A 149 4.74 -9.72 7.19
C GLY A 149 5.65 -8.52 7.22
N THR A 150 6.66 -8.54 8.08
CA THR A 150 7.61 -7.43 8.23
C THR A 150 9.05 -7.87 8.17
N ASN A 151 9.89 -7.02 7.61
CA ASN A 151 11.35 -7.16 7.56
C ASN A 151 12.00 -6.32 8.65
N ASN A 152 11.64 -6.56 9.90
CA ASN A 152 12.30 -5.98 11.05
C ASN A 152 12.82 -7.07 12.00
N ASN A 153 13.70 -6.70 12.92
CA ASN A 153 14.33 -7.67 13.85
C ASN A 153 13.35 -8.41 14.77
N ARG A 154 12.09 -7.97 14.85
CA ARG A 154 11.04 -8.63 15.63
C ARG A 154 10.31 -9.72 14.84
N GLY A 155 10.29 -9.62 13.50
CA GLY A 155 9.59 -10.56 12.63
C GLY A 155 8.12 -10.67 13.00
N ASN A 156 7.41 -9.55 12.96
CA ASN A 156 5.99 -9.50 13.27
C ASN A 156 5.17 -9.97 12.06
N LEU A 157 4.11 -10.70 12.36
CA LEU A 157 3.01 -10.97 11.47
C LEU A 157 1.80 -10.20 11.99
N TYR A 158 1.33 -9.24 11.23
CA TYR A 158 0.14 -8.45 11.53
C TYR A 158 -1.09 -9.07 10.89
N HIS A 159 -2.24 -8.91 11.56
CA HIS A 159 -3.55 -9.32 11.09
C HIS A 159 -4.50 -8.12 11.07
N PHE A 160 -5.20 -7.95 9.95
CA PHE A 160 -6.19 -6.89 9.76
C PHE A 160 -7.51 -7.48 9.27
N LYS A 161 -8.58 -7.05 9.91
CA LYS A 161 -9.94 -7.35 9.50
C LYS A 161 -10.48 -6.21 8.63
N LEU A 162 -11.08 -6.56 7.49
CA LEU A 162 -11.67 -5.58 6.59
C LEU A 162 -13.11 -5.24 6.99
N ASN A 163 -13.51 -4.00 6.70
CA ASN A 163 -14.90 -3.57 6.81
C ASN A 163 -15.79 -4.29 5.78
N LYS A 164 -17.11 -4.09 5.87
CA LYS A 164 -18.09 -4.76 4.99
C LYS A 164 -17.84 -4.49 3.50
N ASP A 165 -17.42 -3.27 3.15
CA ASP A 165 -17.19 -2.86 1.77
C ASP A 165 -15.78 -3.22 1.30
N ARG A 166 -14.98 -3.81 2.18
CA ARG A 166 -13.59 -4.24 1.94
C ARG A 166 -12.72 -3.13 1.33
N SER A 167 -12.89 -1.95 1.87
CA SER A 167 -12.18 -0.73 1.45
C SER A 167 -11.36 -0.11 2.57
N ASN A 168 -11.46 -0.63 3.81
CA ASN A 168 -10.71 -0.15 4.96
C ASN A 168 -10.69 -1.22 6.06
N PHE A 169 -9.87 -1.02 7.09
CA PHE A 169 -9.72 -1.92 8.22
C PHE A 169 -10.70 -1.60 9.36
N VAL A 170 -11.10 -2.64 10.09
CA VAL A 170 -11.87 -2.50 11.33
C VAL A 170 -10.91 -2.48 12.50
N LEU A 171 -10.62 -1.30 13.00
CA LEU A 171 -9.64 -1.07 14.05
C LEU A 171 -10.27 -0.47 15.29
N LYS A 172 -9.67 -0.79 16.45
CA LYS A 172 -10.05 -0.23 17.76
C LYS A 172 -9.07 0.86 18.18
N PRO A 173 -9.46 1.77 19.10
CA PRO A 173 -8.49 2.66 19.71
C PRO A 173 -7.29 1.89 20.30
N PRO A 174 -6.04 2.39 20.11
CA PRO A 174 -5.70 3.68 19.55
C PRO A 174 -5.62 3.72 18.01
N LEU A 175 -5.78 2.62 17.29
CA LEU A 175 -5.56 2.51 15.85
C LEU A 175 -6.79 2.90 14.99
N ASN A 176 -7.89 3.36 15.60
CA ASN A 176 -9.12 3.69 14.87
C ASN A 176 -9.03 4.92 13.96
N ASP A 177 -7.90 5.62 13.98
CA ASP A 177 -7.52 6.66 13.03
C ASP A 177 -6.67 6.14 11.85
N ASN A 178 -6.47 4.81 11.78
CA ASN A 178 -5.66 4.12 10.79
C ASN A 178 -4.16 4.45 10.86
N ILE A 179 -3.68 4.88 12.03
CA ILE A 179 -2.28 5.28 12.22
C ILE A 179 -1.69 4.58 13.45
N ALA A 180 -0.53 3.97 13.28
CA ALA A 180 0.31 3.53 14.38
C ALA A 180 1.41 4.56 14.63
N ASN A 181 1.28 5.36 15.69
CA ASN A 181 2.26 6.38 16.07
C ASN A 181 3.53 5.80 16.68
N ASN A 182 3.43 4.62 17.28
CA ASN A 182 4.53 3.90 17.91
C ASN A 182 4.26 2.38 17.91
N PHE A 183 5.29 1.60 18.25
CA PHE A 183 5.19 0.14 18.22
C PHE A 183 4.20 -0.45 19.23
N ASN A 184 3.94 0.22 20.36
CA ASN A 184 3.02 -0.30 21.37
C ASN A 184 1.57 -0.28 20.90
N GLU A 185 1.20 0.68 20.07
CA GLU A 185 -0.14 0.77 19.51
C GLU A 185 -0.47 -0.42 18.61
N THR A 186 0.55 -1.05 17.99
CA THR A 186 0.34 -2.19 17.09
C THR A 186 0.08 -3.51 17.78
N ASN A 187 0.15 -3.59 19.11
CA ASN A 187 -0.03 -4.85 19.84
C ASN A 187 -1.37 -5.54 19.55
N GLU A 188 -2.42 -4.78 19.30
CA GLU A 188 -3.78 -5.29 19.04
C GLU A 188 -3.91 -5.98 17.65
N ILE A 189 -3.01 -5.66 16.73
CA ILE A 189 -3.00 -6.22 15.38
C ILE A 189 -1.88 -7.24 15.15
N ILE A 190 -1.05 -7.53 16.15
CA ILE A 190 -0.01 -8.56 16.05
C ILE A 190 -0.66 -9.93 16.18
N PHE A 191 -0.60 -10.72 15.11
CA PHE A 191 -1.01 -12.12 15.12
C PHE A 191 0.09 -13.03 15.66
N GLY A 192 1.34 -12.74 15.34
CA GLY A 192 2.48 -13.51 15.81
C GLY A 192 3.79 -12.75 15.71
N GLN A 193 4.81 -13.23 16.43
CA GLN A 193 6.12 -12.58 16.53
C GLN A 193 7.24 -13.63 16.49
N GLY A 194 8.47 -13.16 16.20
CA GLY A 194 9.66 -14.00 16.25
C GLY A 194 9.92 -14.79 14.98
N PHE A 195 9.28 -14.46 13.88
CA PHE A 195 9.49 -15.11 12.59
C PHE A 195 10.81 -14.70 11.91
N GLY A 196 11.55 -13.74 12.47
CA GLY A 196 12.73 -13.16 11.85
C GLY A 196 12.35 -12.19 10.72
N LEU A 197 13.08 -12.23 9.63
CA LEU A 197 12.79 -11.39 8.47
C LEU A 197 11.78 -12.10 7.58
N VAL A 198 10.52 -11.68 7.63
CA VAL A 198 9.47 -12.22 6.76
C VAL A 198 9.58 -11.56 5.40
N SER A 199 9.80 -12.32 4.35
CA SER A 199 9.88 -11.81 2.97
C SER A 199 8.65 -12.14 2.15
N ASP A 200 7.94 -13.22 2.50
CA ASP A 200 6.75 -13.66 1.79
C ASP A 200 5.82 -14.47 2.71
N ILE A 201 4.54 -14.56 2.35
CA ILE A 201 3.51 -15.36 3.02
C ILE A 201 2.74 -16.12 1.95
N ASP A 202 2.53 -17.41 2.16
CA ASP A 202 1.65 -18.21 1.31
C ASP A 202 0.67 -19.05 2.14
N VAL A 203 -0.44 -19.45 1.52
CA VAL A 203 -1.51 -20.24 2.13
C VAL A 203 -1.54 -21.60 1.45
N GLY A 204 -1.23 -22.65 2.22
CA GLY A 204 -1.25 -24.04 1.78
C GLY A 204 -2.61 -24.76 1.96
#